data_bc148971c2969d6b57fc47dc5957907d
#
_entry.id   bc148971c2969d6b57fc47dc5957907d
#
_cell.length_a   1.000
_cell.length_b   1.000
_cell.length_c   1.000
_cell.angle_alpha   90.00
_cell.angle_beta   90.00
_cell.angle_gamma   90.00
#
_symmetry.space_group_name_H-M   'P 1'
#
loop_
_entity.id
_entity.type
_entity.pdbx_description
1 polymer ?
#
loop_
_entity_poly.entity_id
_entity_poly.type
_entity_poly.pdbx_seq_one_letter_code
_entity_poly.pdbx_strand_id
1 'polypeptide(L)'
;MLAGFLIYIAVRFEWKFAVTASIVAMFDLIVTVAYVSLLGREFDLTVLAGLLSVMGFAINDIIVVFDRVRENFRSLRVEPMEVLNRSINQTLSRTVITAVMFFLSALALYLYGGSSMEGLAETHMIGAVIVVLSSILVAVPMLTVGALRVTKQDLLPKAKDVEALARRP
;
A
#
# COMPACT_ATOMS: atom_id res chain seq x y z
N MET A 1 -6.81 6.49 -12.32
CA MET A 1 -6.45 5.53 -11.26
C MET A 1 -6.43 6.16 -9.87
N LEU A 2 -5.59 7.18 -9.58
CA LEU A 2 -5.47 7.83 -8.26
C LEU A 2 -6.81 8.33 -7.69
N ALA A 3 -7.62 9.03 -8.49
CA ALA A 3 -8.92 9.54 -8.03
C ALA A 3 -9.88 8.41 -7.61
N GLY A 4 -9.98 7.33 -8.40
CA GLY A 4 -10.82 6.18 -8.06
C GLY A 4 -10.33 5.46 -6.80
N PHE A 5 -9.02 5.37 -6.63
CA PHE A 5 -8.38 4.84 -5.43
C PHE A 5 -8.68 5.69 -4.19
N LEU A 6 -8.52 7.02 -4.29
CA LEU A 6 -8.84 7.94 -3.20
C LEU A 6 -10.31 7.86 -2.78
N ILE A 7 -11.22 7.81 -3.75
CA ILE A 7 -12.65 7.66 -3.48
C ILE A 7 -12.92 6.32 -2.80
N TYR A 8 -12.35 5.20 -3.30
CA TYR A 8 -12.52 3.88 -2.70
C TYR A 8 -12.03 3.85 -1.25
N ILE A 9 -10.83 4.38 -0.97
CA ILE A 9 -10.29 4.40 0.39
C ILE A 9 -11.06 5.38 1.28
N ALA A 10 -11.47 6.55 0.79
CA ALA A 10 -12.25 7.50 1.56
C ALA A 10 -13.62 6.96 1.99
N VAL A 11 -14.24 6.12 1.14
CA VAL A 11 -15.51 5.46 1.46
C VAL A 11 -15.33 4.24 2.37
N ARG A 12 -14.25 3.47 2.14
CA ARG A 12 -14.01 2.19 2.82
C ARG A 12 -13.26 2.32 4.14
N PHE A 13 -12.33 3.29 4.21
CA PHE A 13 -11.47 3.53 5.36
C PHE A 13 -11.67 4.94 5.91
N GLU A 14 -11.17 5.17 7.13
CA GLU A 14 -11.14 6.50 7.73
C GLU A 14 -10.13 7.41 7.00
N TRP A 15 -10.39 8.72 7.02
CA TRP A 15 -9.58 9.71 6.30
C TRP A 15 -8.08 9.63 6.61
N LYS A 16 -7.67 9.24 7.83
CA LYS A 16 -6.27 9.09 8.24
C LYS A 16 -5.56 7.99 7.44
N PHE A 17 -6.23 6.85 7.25
CA PHE A 17 -5.71 5.76 6.41
C PHE A 17 -5.65 6.16 4.93
N ALA A 18 -6.65 6.89 4.45
CA ALA A 18 -6.66 7.37 3.07
C ALA A 18 -5.50 8.32 2.78
N VAL A 19 -5.25 9.27 3.66
CA VAL A 19 -4.12 10.20 3.53
C VAL A 19 -2.78 9.45 3.60
N THR A 20 -2.61 8.54 4.57
CA THR A 20 -1.38 7.74 4.69
C THR A 20 -1.14 6.90 3.45
N ALA A 21 -2.16 6.19 2.95
CA ALA A 21 -2.06 5.39 1.73
C ALA A 21 -1.64 6.22 0.52
N SER A 22 -2.21 7.43 0.40
CA SER A 22 -1.88 8.33 -0.71
C SER A 22 -0.44 8.81 -0.65
N ILE A 23 0.05 9.17 0.54
CA ILE A 23 1.44 9.61 0.73
C ILE A 23 2.40 8.46 0.41
N VAL A 24 2.12 7.25 0.89
CA VAL A 24 2.96 6.08 0.63
C VAL A 24 2.96 5.72 -0.87
N ALA A 25 1.80 5.71 -1.52
CA ALA A 25 1.71 5.43 -2.95
C ALA A 25 2.45 6.48 -3.81
N MET A 26 2.38 7.75 -3.42
CA MET A 26 3.16 8.82 -4.07
C MET A 26 4.66 8.67 -3.81
N PHE A 27 5.05 8.28 -2.60
CA PHE A 27 6.44 7.98 -2.26
C PHE A 27 6.98 6.84 -3.12
N ASP A 28 6.25 5.73 -3.23
CA ASP A 28 6.63 4.58 -4.05
C ASP A 28 6.81 4.96 -5.52
N LEU A 29 5.88 5.77 -6.05
CA LEU A 29 5.96 6.26 -7.41
C LEU A 29 7.20 7.14 -7.62
N ILE A 30 7.45 8.11 -6.74
CA ILE A 30 8.59 9.02 -6.84
C ILE A 30 9.91 8.26 -6.76
N VAL A 31 10.04 7.33 -5.82
CA VAL A 31 11.27 6.53 -5.65
C VAL A 31 11.50 5.61 -6.85
N THR A 32 10.43 4.99 -7.39
CA THR A 32 10.54 4.15 -8.59
C THR A 32 10.95 4.97 -9.81
N VAL A 33 10.35 6.14 -10.02
CA VAL A 33 10.70 7.08 -11.10
C VAL A 33 12.15 7.54 -10.96
N ALA A 34 12.56 7.92 -9.76
CA ALA A 34 13.95 8.36 -9.50
C ALA A 34 14.94 7.24 -9.85
N TYR A 35 14.65 6.00 -9.46
CA TYR A 35 15.51 4.86 -9.73
C TYR A 35 15.60 4.55 -11.25
N VAL A 36 14.47 4.52 -11.95
CA VAL A 36 14.42 4.32 -13.41
C VAL A 36 15.22 5.43 -14.15
N SER A 37 15.08 6.66 -13.67
CA SER A 37 15.86 7.80 -14.20
C SER A 37 17.37 7.65 -13.96
N LEU A 38 17.79 7.15 -12.79
CA LEU A 38 19.19 6.88 -12.47
C LEU A 38 19.81 5.79 -13.36
N LEU A 39 19.02 4.83 -13.82
CA LEU A 39 19.45 3.83 -14.79
C LEU A 39 19.62 4.39 -16.22
N GLY A 40 19.29 5.67 -16.44
CA GLY A 40 19.37 6.30 -17.75
C GLY A 40 18.34 5.78 -18.76
N ARG A 41 17.27 5.15 -18.28
CA ARG A 41 16.19 4.69 -19.16
C ARG A 41 15.36 5.87 -19.64
N GLU A 42 15.05 5.85 -20.95
CA GLU A 42 14.09 6.79 -21.53
C GLU A 42 12.68 6.50 -21.02
N PHE A 43 11.94 7.56 -20.72
CA PHE A 43 10.54 7.46 -20.30
C PHE A 43 9.64 7.21 -21.51
N ASP A 44 9.54 5.98 -21.90
CA ASP A 44 8.65 5.51 -22.95
C ASP A 44 7.29 4.99 -22.39
N LEU A 45 6.43 4.52 -23.26
CA LEU A 45 5.12 3.97 -22.88
C LEU A 45 5.25 2.70 -22.04
N THR A 46 6.31 1.92 -22.19
CA THR A 46 6.54 0.68 -21.46
C THR A 46 6.91 0.97 -20.01
N VAL A 47 7.78 1.95 -19.78
CA VAL A 47 8.12 2.44 -18.43
C VAL A 47 6.89 3.05 -17.77
N LEU A 48 6.09 3.86 -18.50
CA LEU A 48 4.85 4.41 -17.95
C LEU A 48 3.85 3.32 -17.56
N ALA A 49 3.67 2.30 -18.39
CA ALA A 49 2.83 1.15 -18.08
C ALA A 49 3.34 0.39 -16.84
N GLY A 50 4.66 0.25 -16.71
CA GLY A 50 5.32 -0.31 -15.54
C GLY A 50 5.01 0.47 -14.27
N LEU A 51 5.15 1.79 -14.30
CA LEU A 51 4.83 2.66 -13.16
C LEU A 51 3.37 2.57 -12.72
N LEU A 52 2.43 2.52 -13.67
CA LEU A 52 1.01 2.36 -13.38
C LEU A 52 0.70 1.00 -12.74
N SER A 53 1.38 -0.05 -13.20
CA SER A 53 1.25 -1.39 -12.64
C SER A 53 1.83 -1.49 -11.23
N VAL A 54 3.02 -0.94 -11.00
CA VAL A 54 3.64 -0.84 -9.66
C VAL A 54 2.74 -0.07 -8.69
N MET A 55 2.15 1.03 -9.14
CA MET A 55 1.20 1.78 -8.32
C MET A 55 -0.04 0.94 -7.96
N GLY A 56 -0.56 0.13 -8.89
CA GLY A 56 -1.66 -0.80 -8.61
C GLY A 56 -1.27 -1.88 -7.60
N PHE A 57 -0.06 -2.40 -7.70
CA PHE A 57 0.51 -3.35 -6.74
C PHE A 57 0.68 -2.73 -5.35
N ALA A 58 1.28 -1.53 -5.26
CA ALA A 58 1.46 -0.79 -4.01
C ALA A 58 0.14 -0.53 -3.28
N ILE A 59 -0.88 -0.08 -4.01
CA ILE A 59 -2.22 0.17 -3.49
C ILE A 59 -2.83 -1.11 -2.90
N ASN A 60 -2.72 -2.23 -3.61
CA ASN A 60 -3.25 -3.50 -3.14
C ASN A 60 -2.56 -3.97 -1.85
N ASP A 61 -1.25 -3.82 -1.73
CA ASP A 61 -0.49 -4.20 -0.55
C ASP A 61 -0.86 -3.33 0.66
N ILE A 62 -0.91 -2.01 0.49
CA ILE A 62 -1.30 -1.06 1.54
C ILE A 62 -2.71 -1.35 2.07
N ILE A 63 -3.68 -1.64 1.19
CA ILE A 63 -5.05 -1.98 1.58
C ILE A 63 -5.07 -3.21 2.49
N VAL A 64 -4.31 -4.25 2.16
CA VAL A 64 -4.24 -5.48 2.95
C VAL A 64 -3.66 -5.23 4.34
N VAL A 65 -2.59 -4.45 4.43
CA VAL A 65 -1.98 -4.07 5.71
C VAL A 65 -2.95 -3.24 6.56
N PHE A 66 -3.58 -2.23 5.95
CA PHE A 66 -4.50 -1.33 6.67
C PHE A 66 -5.79 -2.02 7.12
N ASP A 67 -6.33 -2.94 6.33
CA ASP A 67 -7.49 -3.73 6.73
C ASP A 67 -7.17 -4.59 7.97
N ARG A 68 -6.00 -5.21 8.01
CA ARG A 68 -5.53 -5.98 9.16
C ARG A 68 -5.26 -5.08 10.38
N VAL A 69 -4.66 -3.92 10.18
CA VAL A 69 -4.46 -2.93 11.25
C VAL A 69 -5.81 -2.53 11.86
N ARG A 70 -6.79 -2.22 11.02
CA ARG A 70 -8.15 -1.84 11.46
C ARG A 70 -8.84 -2.97 12.24
N GLU A 71 -8.75 -4.20 11.75
CA GLU A 71 -9.32 -5.37 12.41
C GLU A 71 -8.70 -5.58 13.80
N ASN A 72 -7.36 -5.53 13.89
CA ASN A 72 -6.64 -5.71 15.14
C ASN A 72 -6.90 -4.58 16.15
N PHE A 73 -7.04 -3.32 15.71
CA PHE A 73 -7.43 -2.23 16.59
C PHE A 73 -8.82 -2.41 17.21
N ARG A 74 -9.74 -3.06 16.49
CA ARG A 74 -11.09 -3.34 16.98
C ARG A 74 -11.13 -4.52 17.95
N SER A 75 -10.34 -5.55 17.67
CA SER A 75 -10.36 -6.81 18.42
C SER A 75 -9.42 -6.84 19.62
N LEU A 76 -8.25 -6.20 19.52
CA LEU A 76 -7.22 -6.25 20.55
C LEU A 76 -7.34 -5.08 21.54
N ARG A 77 -7.19 -5.39 22.84
CA ARG A 77 -7.17 -4.39 23.94
C ARG A 77 -5.73 -4.15 24.41
N VAL A 78 -4.82 -3.91 23.47
CA VAL A 78 -3.39 -3.66 23.74
C VAL A 78 -3.00 -2.28 23.25
N GLU A 79 -1.76 -1.87 23.50
CA GLU A 79 -1.25 -0.57 23.04
C GLU A 79 -1.20 -0.46 21.52
N PRO A 80 -1.38 0.75 20.95
CA PRO A 80 -1.39 0.97 19.50
C PRO A 80 -0.16 0.41 18.78
N MET A 81 1.02 0.54 19.39
CA MET A 81 2.27 0.03 18.80
C MET A 81 2.28 -1.50 18.70
N GLU A 82 1.75 -2.18 19.72
CA GLU A 82 1.64 -3.64 19.70
C GLU A 82 0.62 -4.11 18.66
N VAL A 83 -0.50 -3.38 18.50
CA VAL A 83 -1.48 -3.67 17.44
C VAL A 83 -0.84 -3.60 16.07
N LEU A 84 -0.06 -2.54 15.80
CA LEU A 84 0.62 -2.36 14.52
C LEU A 84 1.65 -3.46 14.27
N ASN A 85 2.49 -3.76 15.27
CA ASN A 85 3.49 -4.82 15.16
C ASN A 85 2.86 -6.19 14.87
N ARG A 86 1.77 -6.54 15.55
CA ARG A 86 1.00 -7.77 15.27
C ARG A 86 0.41 -7.77 13.86
N SER A 87 -0.12 -6.64 13.41
CA SER A 87 -0.73 -6.52 12.09
C SER A 87 0.29 -6.73 10.98
N ILE A 88 1.49 -6.13 11.11
CA ILE A 88 2.58 -6.34 10.17
C ILE A 88 2.98 -7.82 10.13
N ASN A 89 3.25 -8.42 11.29
CA ASN A 89 3.68 -9.81 11.35
C ASN A 89 2.64 -10.77 10.73
N GLN A 90 1.35 -10.47 10.87
CA GLN A 90 0.27 -11.27 10.27
C GLN A 90 0.17 -11.10 8.75
N THR A 91 0.52 -9.94 8.21
CA THR A 91 0.46 -9.66 6.76
C THR A 91 1.78 -9.90 6.04
N LEU A 92 2.91 -9.90 6.77
CA LEU A 92 4.26 -9.96 6.22
C LEU A 92 4.46 -11.13 5.25
N SER A 93 4.03 -12.32 5.64
CA SER A 93 4.18 -13.51 4.79
C SER A 93 3.44 -13.35 3.46
N ARG A 94 2.24 -12.78 3.49
CA ARG A 94 1.46 -12.51 2.28
C ARG A 94 2.12 -11.45 1.41
N THR A 95 2.52 -10.32 1.99
CA THR A 95 3.20 -9.22 1.30
C THR A 95 4.48 -9.71 0.62
N VAL A 96 5.31 -10.48 1.34
CA VAL A 96 6.55 -11.02 0.78
C VAL A 96 6.28 -12.02 -0.36
N ILE A 97 5.34 -12.96 -0.18
CA ILE A 97 5.01 -13.95 -1.22
C ILE A 97 4.47 -13.27 -2.47
N THR A 98 3.55 -12.31 -2.32
CA THR A 98 2.99 -11.58 -3.48
C THR A 98 4.06 -10.76 -4.20
N ALA A 99 4.95 -10.11 -3.47
CA ALA A 99 6.06 -9.34 -4.04
C ALA A 99 7.07 -10.24 -4.76
N VAL A 100 7.40 -11.40 -4.20
CA VAL A 100 8.28 -12.38 -4.86
C VAL A 100 7.64 -12.88 -6.16
N MET A 101 6.34 -13.20 -6.15
CA MET A 101 5.64 -13.62 -7.36
C MET A 101 5.59 -12.51 -8.42
N PHE A 102 5.34 -11.28 -8.00
CA PHE A 102 5.35 -10.11 -8.88
C PHE A 102 6.74 -9.89 -9.48
N PHE A 103 7.79 -9.98 -8.65
CA PHE A 103 9.18 -9.88 -9.08
C PHE A 103 9.58 -10.98 -10.06
N LEU A 104 9.23 -12.25 -9.77
CA LEU A 104 9.55 -13.39 -10.64
C LEU A 104 8.82 -13.29 -11.99
N SER A 105 7.58 -12.80 -11.99
CA SER A 105 6.85 -12.53 -13.24
C SER A 105 7.55 -11.47 -14.08
N ALA A 106 8.02 -10.39 -13.44
CA ALA A 106 8.78 -9.34 -14.09
C ALA A 106 10.15 -9.84 -14.59
N LEU A 107 10.82 -10.68 -13.81
CA LEU A 107 12.08 -11.30 -14.20
C LEU A 107 11.90 -12.21 -15.43
N ALA A 108 10.84 -13.00 -15.47
CA ALA A 108 10.52 -13.80 -16.65
C ALA A 108 10.25 -12.92 -17.88
N LEU A 109 9.55 -11.80 -17.70
CA LEU A 109 9.30 -10.84 -18.77
C LEU A 109 10.63 -10.19 -19.22
N TYR A 110 11.53 -9.89 -18.32
CA TYR A 110 12.86 -9.35 -18.64
C TYR A 110 13.69 -10.33 -19.49
N LEU A 111 13.68 -11.61 -19.11
CA LEU A 111 14.48 -12.65 -19.78
C LEU A 111 13.92 -13.09 -21.14
N TYR A 112 12.60 -13.08 -21.31
CA TYR A 112 11.93 -13.65 -22.47
C TYR A 112 11.10 -12.65 -23.27
N GLY A 113 10.86 -11.43 -22.77
CA GLY A 113 9.99 -10.43 -23.40
C GLY A 113 10.62 -9.63 -24.54
N GLY A 114 11.93 -9.75 -24.72
CA GLY A 114 12.67 -8.98 -25.73
C GLY A 114 12.83 -7.50 -25.36
N SER A 115 13.59 -6.77 -26.17
CA SER A 115 13.99 -5.38 -25.90
C SER A 115 12.81 -4.42 -25.70
N SER A 116 11.68 -4.69 -26.36
CA SER A 116 10.47 -3.85 -26.21
C SER A 116 9.82 -3.92 -24.82
N MET A 117 10.11 -4.96 -24.03
CA MET A 117 9.51 -5.16 -22.70
C MET A 117 10.49 -4.90 -21.55
N GLU A 118 11.75 -4.61 -21.84
CA GLU A 118 12.78 -4.38 -20.83
C GLU A 118 12.39 -3.26 -19.85
N GLY A 119 11.95 -2.10 -20.36
CA GLY A 119 11.55 -0.96 -19.52
C GLY A 119 10.40 -1.28 -18.57
N LEU A 120 9.40 -2.03 -19.07
CA LEU A 120 8.29 -2.52 -18.26
C LEU A 120 8.79 -3.47 -17.16
N ALA A 121 9.60 -4.47 -17.54
CA ALA A 121 10.08 -5.51 -16.64
C ALA A 121 10.99 -4.95 -15.54
N GLU A 122 11.94 -4.08 -15.88
CA GLU A 122 12.82 -3.43 -14.90
C GLU A 122 12.04 -2.57 -13.92
N THR A 123 11.09 -1.76 -14.41
CA THR A 123 10.22 -0.94 -13.55
C THR A 123 9.44 -1.81 -12.57
N HIS A 124 8.93 -2.97 -13.01
CA HIS A 124 8.22 -3.91 -12.14
C HIS A 124 9.13 -4.54 -11.08
N MET A 125 10.34 -5.00 -11.47
CA MET A 125 11.29 -5.60 -10.51
C MET A 125 11.68 -4.62 -9.41
N ILE A 126 12.00 -3.39 -9.80
CA ILE A 126 12.38 -2.33 -8.88
C ILE A 126 11.19 -1.96 -7.98
N GLY A 127 10.03 -1.72 -8.60
CA GLY A 127 8.81 -1.39 -7.89
C GLY A 127 8.40 -2.45 -6.87
N ALA A 128 8.56 -3.73 -7.18
CA ALA A 128 8.28 -4.82 -6.23
C ALA A 128 9.09 -4.69 -4.94
N VAL A 129 10.38 -4.38 -5.05
CA VAL A 129 11.28 -4.20 -3.89
C VAL A 129 10.92 -2.94 -3.11
N ILE A 130 10.69 -1.83 -3.81
CA ILE A 130 10.36 -0.54 -3.18
C ILE A 130 9.06 -0.65 -2.39
N VAL A 131 8.01 -1.22 -2.97
CA VAL A 131 6.69 -1.35 -2.34
C VAL A 131 6.75 -2.18 -1.06
N VAL A 132 7.49 -3.30 -1.03
CA VAL A 132 7.63 -4.09 0.20
C VAL A 132 8.36 -3.30 1.28
N LEU A 133 9.42 -2.59 0.92
CA LEU A 133 10.16 -1.79 1.88
C LEU A 133 9.33 -0.62 2.41
N SER A 134 8.60 0.07 1.54
CA SER A 134 7.78 1.23 1.93
C SER A 134 6.57 0.84 2.77
N SER A 135 5.93 -0.29 2.49
CA SER A 135 4.78 -0.76 3.27
C SER A 135 5.17 -1.04 4.72
N ILE A 136 6.39 -1.50 4.98
CA ILE A 136 6.90 -1.79 6.32
C ILE A 136 7.53 -0.55 6.96
N LEU A 137 8.42 0.15 6.22
CA LEU A 137 9.27 1.20 6.77
C LEU A 137 8.61 2.59 6.76
N VAL A 138 7.62 2.82 5.91
CA VAL A 138 6.97 4.13 5.74
C VAL A 138 5.51 4.09 6.19
N ALA A 139 4.70 3.16 5.66
CA ALA A 139 3.27 3.14 5.93
C ALA A 139 2.95 2.95 7.42
N VAL A 140 3.65 2.04 8.08
CA VAL A 140 3.38 1.70 9.48
C VAL A 140 3.85 2.79 10.45
N PRO A 141 5.08 3.31 10.37
CA PRO A 141 5.48 4.44 11.23
C PRO A 141 4.60 5.68 11.06
N MET A 142 4.09 5.97 9.87
CA MET A 142 3.16 7.09 9.65
C MET A 142 1.86 6.96 10.45
N LEU A 143 1.39 5.74 10.72
CA LEU A 143 0.21 5.50 11.56
C LEU A 143 0.50 5.58 13.06
N THR A 144 1.78 5.66 13.47
CA THR A 144 2.19 5.76 14.87
C THR A 144 2.49 7.18 15.31
N VAL A 145 2.89 8.06 14.39
CA VAL A 145 3.49 9.36 14.69
C VAL A 145 2.64 10.52 14.14
N GLY A 146 2.52 11.57 14.90
CA GLY A 146 1.98 12.86 14.48
C GLY A 146 0.46 12.89 14.29
N ALA A 147 0.01 13.74 13.38
CA ALA A 147 -1.40 13.99 13.08
C ALA A 147 -2.16 12.79 12.49
N LEU A 148 -1.42 11.84 11.88
CA LEU A 148 -1.97 10.64 11.29
C LEU A 148 -2.02 9.44 12.26
N ARG A 149 -1.63 9.66 13.53
CA ARG A 149 -1.70 8.63 14.56
C ARG A 149 -3.12 8.09 14.68
N VAL A 150 -3.26 6.79 14.49
CA VAL A 150 -4.54 6.09 14.64
C VAL A 150 -4.76 5.77 16.12
N THR A 151 -5.92 6.15 16.62
CA THR A 151 -6.35 5.88 18.00
C THR A 151 -7.61 5.00 17.98
N LYS A 152 -7.89 4.32 19.12
CA LYS A 152 -9.12 3.52 19.24
C LYS A 152 -10.40 4.33 19.00
N GLN A 153 -10.40 5.63 19.35
CA GLN A 153 -11.54 6.52 19.14
C GLN A 153 -11.85 6.76 17.67
N ASP A 154 -10.84 6.75 16.81
CA ASP A 154 -11.00 6.89 15.36
C ASP A 154 -11.72 5.70 14.72
N LEU A 155 -11.65 4.51 15.34
CA LEU A 155 -12.18 3.25 14.82
C LEU A 155 -13.49 2.79 15.49
N LEU A 156 -13.95 3.53 16.51
CA LEU A 156 -15.26 3.28 17.11
C LEU A 156 -16.36 3.82 16.17
N PRO A 157 -17.48 3.09 16.02
CA PRO A 157 -18.63 3.60 15.26
C PRO A 157 -19.01 4.97 15.82
N LYS A 158 -19.17 5.96 14.94
CA LYS A 158 -19.67 7.29 15.34
C LYS A 158 -21.02 7.12 16.03
N ALA A 159 -21.29 7.91 17.06
CA ALA A 159 -22.51 7.84 17.86
C ALA A 159 -23.82 7.77 17.02
N LYS A 160 -23.84 8.38 15.83
CA LYS A 160 -24.94 8.28 14.87
C LYS A 160 -25.20 6.85 14.37
N ASP A 161 -24.15 6.04 14.21
CA ASP A 161 -24.31 4.65 13.73
C ASP A 161 -24.81 3.73 14.83
N VAL A 162 -24.47 4.02 16.09
CA VAL A 162 -24.96 3.29 17.27
C VAL A 162 -26.46 3.55 17.48
N GLU A 163 -26.91 4.80 17.32
CA GLU A 163 -28.34 5.14 17.37
C GLU A 163 -29.15 4.54 16.22
N ALA A 164 -28.56 4.49 15.02
CA ALA A 164 -29.20 3.86 13.86
C ALA A 164 -29.30 2.33 14.01
N LEU A 165 -28.32 1.69 14.65
CA LEU A 165 -28.36 0.25 14.99
C LEU A 165 -29.35 -0.07 16.10
N ALA A 166 -29.52 0.82 17.09
CA ALA A 166 -30.47 0.67 18.18
C ALA A 166 -31.94 0.86 17.73
N ARG A 167 -32.19 1.48 16.57
CA ARG A 167 -33.53 1.69 15.98
C ARG A 167 -33.95 0.62 14.99
N ARG A 168 -33.13 -0.41 14.75
CA ARG A 168 -33.56 -1.56 13.93
C ARG A 168 -34.37 -2.52 14.83
N PRO A 169 -35.59 -2.86 14.42
CA PRO A 169 -36.46 -3.79 15.15
C PRO A 169 -35.87 -5.21 15.17
#